data_f0b9e91ae294d0cf5b7cf6174c2bd1d6
#
_entry.id   f0b9e91ae294d0cf5b7cf6174c2bd1d6
#
_cell.length_a   1.000
_cell.length_b   1.000
_cell.length_c   1.000
_cell.angle_alpha   90.00
_cell.angle_beta   90.00
_cell.angle_gamma   90.00
#
_symmetry.space_group_name_H-M   'P 1'
#
loop_
_entity.id
_entity.type
_entity.pdbx_description
1 polymer ?
#
loop_
_entity_poly.entity_id
_entity_poly.type
_entity_poly.pdbx_seq_one_letter_code
_entity_poly.pdbx_strand_id
1 'polypeptide(L)'
;IKFLVTKPMMMHKTLVEIVKNRIDSVLKKNQITLENKDVDVMVIGHGSVDPNAQRSLNYVVDGLKNDYRNVNRVWLEIEQPDIFEGIKSCEKNNPNVLVNVFYFLHEGAHVKTDVNNDLIPALEKSTIKKSYITKHIGTDQKMIDLILERAEEVENAN
;
A
#
# COMPACT_ATOMS: atom_id res chain seq x y z
N ILE A 1 24.85 -22.67 18.95
CA ILE A 1 24.26 -21.42 18.43
C ILE A 1 22.79 -21.44 18.79
N LYS A 2 22.31 -20.41 19.48
CA LYS A 2 20.89 -20.22 19.80
C LYS A 2 20.26 -19.33 18.72
N PHE A 3 19.20 -19.80 18.07
CA PHE A 3 18.43 -19.02 17.11
C PHE A 3 17.19 -18.46 17.80
N LEU A 4 16.89 -17.21 17.58
CA LEU A 4 15.69 -16.53 18.06
C LEU A 4 14.83 -16.14 16.85
N VAL A 5 13.53 -16.41 16.92
CA VAL A 5 12.59 -16.09 15.84
C VAL A 5 11.63 -15.03 16.34
N THR A 6 11.59 -13.91 15.65
CA THR A 6 10.70 -12.79 15.99
C THR A 6 9.28 -13.02 15.48
N LYS A 7 8.31 -12.27 15.99
CA LYS A 7 7.01 -12.13 15.34
C LYS A 7 7.20 -11.46 13.97
N PRO A 8 6.32 -11.76 12.99
CA PRO A 8 6.36 -11.06 11.72
C PRO A 8 6.01 -9.56 11.88
N MET A 9 6.49 -8.74 10.96
CA MET A 9 6.22 -7.30 10.96
C MET A 9 4.77 -6.95 10.61
N MET A 10 4.01 -7.86 10.00
CA MET A 10 2.64 -7.63 9.56
C MET A 10 1.68 -7.27 10.70
N MET A 11 0.63 -6.51 10.37
CA MET A 11 -0.38 -6.00 11.30
C MET A 11 0.18 -5.09 12.40
N HIS A 12 1.16 -4.27 12.06
CA HIS A 12 1.71 -3.26 12.95
C HIS A 12 1.31 -1.84 12.52
N LYS A 13 0.99 -0.96 13.50
CA LYS A 13 0.60 0.44 13.24
C LYS A 13 1.61 1.22 12.40
N THR A 14 2.90 0.91 12.56
CA THR A 14 3.99 1.52 11.79
C THR A 14 3.81 1.35 10.28
N LEU A 15 3.26 0.22 9.82
CA LEU A 15 3.00 -0.01 8.39
C LEU A 15 1.94 0.96 7.86
N VAL A 16 0.89 1.23 8.64
CA VAL A 16 -0.13 2.23 8.30
C VAL A 16 0.49 3.63 8.24
N GLU A 17 1.34 3.98 9.21
CA GLU A 17 2.04 5.27 9.24
C GLU A 17 2.97 5.45 8.04
N ILE A 18 3.73 4.43 7.65
CA ILE A 18 4.58 4.48 6.47
C ILE A 18 3.74 4.75 5.22
N VAL A 19 2.61 4.05 5.07
CA VAL A 19 1.71 4.26 3.92
C VAL A 19 1.15 5.69 3.91
N LYS A 20 0.68 6.22 5.04
CA LYS A 20 0.23 7.62 5.15
C LYS A 20 1.34 8.59 4.73
N ASN A 21 2.57 8.39 5.21
CA ASN A 21 3.71 9.22 4.82
C ASN A 21 4.01 9.14 3.30
N ARG A 22 3.81 7.99 2.65
CA ARG A 22 3.96 7.84 1.19
C ARG A 22 2.87 8.64 0.45
N ILE A 23 1.63 8.57 0.91
CA ILE A 23 0.50 9.33 0.34
C ILE A 23 0.77 10.84 0.49
N ASP A 24 1.09 11.30 1.69
CA ASP A 24 1.37 12.72 1.96
C ASP A 24 2.53 13.24 1.10
N SER A 25 3.58 12.42 0.95
CA SER A 25 4.76 12.78 0.15
C SER A 25 4.40 12.97 -1.32
N VAL A 26 3.55 12.11 -1.90
CA VAL A 26 3.15 12.23 -3.31
C VAL A 26 2.18 13.38 -3.53
N LEU A 27 1.26 13.62 -2.60
CA LEU A 27 0.34 14.77 -2.65
C LEU A 27 1.12 16.09 -2.59
N LYS A 28 2.05 16.20 -1.64
CA LYS A 28 2.92 17.36 -1.47
C LYS A 28 3.78 17.65 -2.70
N LYS A 29 4.42 16.60 -3.24
CA LYS A 29 5.24 16.70 -4.45
C LYS A 29 4.46 17.26 -5.65
N ASN A 30 3.17 16.91 -5.74
CA ASN A 30 2.30 17.32 -6.85
C ASN A 30 1.43 18.53 -6.51
N GLN A 31 1.73 19.24 -5.41
CA GLN A 31 1.06 20.47 -4.99
C GLN A 31 -0.46 20.30 -4.83
N ILE A 32 -0.88 19.12 -4.36
CA ILE A 32 -2.29 18.82 -4.08
C ILE A 32 -2.61 19.30 -2.66
N THR A 33 -3.56 20.22 -2.57
CA THR A 33 -3.99 20.87 -1.33
C THR A 33 -5.31 20.34 -0.78
N LEU A 34 -5.76 19.19 -1.25
CA LEU A 34 -6.98 18.53 -0.76
C LEU A 34 -6.77 18.00 0.66
N GLU A 35 -7.85 18.01 1.44
CA GLU A 35 -7.88 17.26 2.69
C GLU A 35 -7.89 15.76 2.41
N ASN A 36 -7.36 14.97 3.32
CA ASN A 36 -7.32 13.51 3.16
C ASN A 36 -8.71 12.90 2.90
N LYS A 37 -9.76 13.49 3.46
CA LYS A 37 -11.16 13.09 3.24
C LYS A 37 -11.68 13.31 1.82
N ASP A 38 -10.94 14.01 0.98
CA ASP A 38 -11.25 14.23 -0.44
C ASP A 38 -10.37 13.39 -1.37
N VAL A 39 -9.47 12.57 -0.81
CA VAL A 39 -8.54 11.71 -1.53
C VAL A 39 -9.01 10.25 -1.49
N ASP A 40 -9.06 9.61 -2.64
CA ASP A 40 -9.26 8.17 -2.75
C ASP A 40 -7.90 7.46 -2.79
N VAL A 41 -7.84 6.31 -2.16
CA VAL A 41 -6.61 5.50 -2.08
C VAL A 41 -6.88 4.10 -2.61
N MET A 42 -5.99 3.62 -3.46
CA MET A 42 -5.95 2.22 -3.90
C MET A 42 -4.63 1.59 -3.44
N VAL A 43 -4.72 0.62 -2.54
CA VAL A 43 -3.55 -0.10 -2.01
C VAL A 43 -3.35 -1.37 -2.82
N ILE A 44 -2.18 -1.48 -3.42
CA ILE A 44 -1.81 -2.57 -4.34
C ILE A 44 -0.88 -3.53 -3.62
N GLY A 45 -1.32 -4.77 -3.43
CA GLY A 45 -0.54 -5.88 -2.92
C GLY A 45 -0.09 -6.83 -4.02
N HIS A 46 0.87 -7.71 -3.72
CA HIS A 46 1.34 -8.69 -4.69
C HIS A 46 0.30 -9.77 -4.97
N GLY A 47 -0.35 -10.25 -3.95
CA GLY A 47 -1.16 -11.46 -3.97
C GLY A 47 -0.39 -12.68 -3.44
N SER A 48 -1.10 -13.67 -2.96
CA SER A 48 -0.53 -14.89 -2.39
C SER A 48 -1.54 -16.02 -2.37
N VAL A 49 -1.05 -17.24 -2.53
CA VAL A 49 -1.86 -18.45 -2.28
C VAL A 49 -2.09 -18.70 -0.79
N ASP A 50 -1.31 -18.06 0.10
CA ASP A 50 -1.50 -18.14 1.55
C ASP A 50 -2.54 -17.10 2.00
N PRO A 51 -3.71 -17.53 2.50
CA PRO A 51 -4.75 -16.63 2.97
C PRO A 51 -4.31 -15.74 4.14
N ASN A 52 -3.24 -16.10 4.86
CA ASN A 52 -2.70 -15.26 5.92
C ASN A 52 -1.94 -14.04 5.38
N ALA A 53 -1.42 -14.09 4.18
CA ALA A 53 -0.71 -12.98 3.55
C ALA A 53 -1.61 -11.76 3.36
N GLN A 54 -2.91 -11.97 3.12
CA GLN A 54 -3.89 -10.89 2.98
C GLN A 54 -4.06 -10.06 4.26
N ARG A 55 -3.81 -10.64 5.43
CA ARG A 55 -4.04 -9.96 6.72
C ARG A 55 -3.24 -8.68 6.86
N SER A 56 -2.00 -8.66 6.36
CA SER A 56 -1.15 -7.48 6.42
C SER A 56 -1.72 -6.32 5.60
N LEU A 57 -2.13 -6.60 4.36
CA LEU A 57 -2.74 -5.60 3.49
C LEU A 57 -4.09 -5.13 4.03
N ASN A 58 -4.93 -6.03 4.49
CA ASN A 58 -6.22 -5.70 5.09
C ASN A 58 -6.06 -4.79 6.31
N TYR A 59 -5.11 -5.08 7.19
CA TYR A 59 -4.81 -4.24 8.34
C TYR A 59 -4.45 -2.81 7.94
N VAL A 60 -3.62 -2.66 6.90
CA VAL A 60 -3.25 -1.33 6.39
C VAL A 60 -4.45 -0.62 5.77
N VAL A 61 -5.21 -1.31 4.91
CA VAL A 61 -6.43 -0.76 4.29
C VAL A 61 -7.43 -0.29 5.35
N ASP A 62 -7.68 -1.11 6.39
CA ASP A 62 -8.58 -0.75 7.48
C ASP A 62 -8.07 0.46 8.27
N GLY A 63 -6.75 0.54 8.49
CA GLY A 63 -6.12 1.67 9.17
C GLY A 63 -6.18 3.01 8.40
N LEU A 64 -6.45 2.96 7.08
CA LEU A 64 -6.60 4.15 6.25
C LEU A 64 -8.05 4.64 6.10
N LYS A 65 -9.06 3.77 6.28
CA LYS A 65 -10.47 4.06 6.00
C LYS A 65 -11.02 5.27 6.75
N ASN A 66 -10.53 5.53 7.95
CA ASN A 66 -10.98 6.66 8.77
C ASN A 66 -10.37 7.99 8.33
N ASP A 67 -9.31 8.00 7.53
CA ASP A 67 -8.59 9.21 7.17
C ASP A 67 -8.88 9.65 5.72
N TYR A 68 -9.13 8.70 4.82
CA TYR A 68 -9.34 8.96 3.40
C TYR A 68 -10.79 8.75 2.98
N ARG A 69 -11.17 9.31 1.81
CA ARG A 69 -12.56 9.28 1.32
C ARG A 69 -13.02 7.86 1.01
N ASN A 70 -12.26 7.17 0.17
CA ASN A 70 -12.46 5.76 -0.17
C ASN A 70 -11.11 5.06 -0.17
N VAL A 71 -11.06 3.86 0.39
CA VAL A 71 -9.85 3.03 0.40
C VAL A 71 -10.18 1.66 -0.18
N ASN A 72 -9.58 1.35 -1.32
CA ASN A 72 -9.72 0.09 -2.02
C ASN A 72 -8.42 -0.71 -1.92
N ARG A 73 -8.51 -2.03 -2.00
CA ARG A 73 -7.36 -2.91 -2.17
C ARG A 73 -7.46 -3.62 -3.51
N VAL A 74 -6.31 -3.86 -4.12
CA VAL A 74 -6.19 -4.67 -5.34
C VAL A 74 -4.91 -5.51 -5.28
N TRP A 75 -4.84 -6.48 -6.15
CA TRP A 75 -3.72 -7.40 -6.22
C TRP A 75 -3.09 -7.38 -7.62
N LEU A 76 -1.77 -7.56 -7.67
CA LEU A 76 -1.07 -7.71 -8.95
C LEU A 76 -1.34 -9.08 -9.57
N GLU A 77 -1.34 -10.11 -8.73
CA GLU A 77 -1.43 -11.50 -9.18
C GLU A 77 -2.31 -12.33 -8.24
N ILE A 78 -2.76 -13.48 -8.72
CA ILE A 78 -3.35 -14.59 -7.95
C ILE A 78 -4.73 -14.28 -7.37
N GLU A 79 -4.95 -13.08 -6.82
CA GLU A 79 -6.14 -12.71 -6.07
C GLU A 79 -6.98 -11.65 -6.77
N GLN A 80 -8.22 -11.47 -6.30
CA GLN A 80 -9.17 -10.48 -6.81
C GLN A 80 -9.56 -9.47 -5.71
N PRO A 81 -9.92 -8.22 -6.07
CA PRO A 81 -9.91 -7.67 -7.44
C PRO A 81 -8.49 -7.42 -7.97
N ASP A 82 -8.31 -7.59 -9.27
CA ASP A 82 -7.09 -7.18 -9.95
C ASP A 82 -7.03 -5.64 -10.16
N ILE A 83 -5.96 -5.15 -10.78
CA ILE A 83 -5.77 -3.72 -11.03
C ILE A 83 -6.90 -3.14 -11.90
N PHE A 84 -7.32 -3.83 -12.96
CA PHE A 84 -8.35 -3.33 -13.86
C PHE A 84 -9.72 -3.23 -13.18
N GLU A 85 -10.10 -4.25 -12.41
CA GLU A 85 -11.31 -4.24 -11.60
C GLU A 85 -11.28 -3.16 -10.52
N GLY A 86 -10.11 -2.98 -9.89
CA GLY A 86 -9.88 -1.95 -8.89
C GLY A 86 -10.04 -0.54 -9.45
N ILE A 87 -9.41 -0.23 -10.58
CA ILE A 87 -9.57 1.06 -11.26
C ILE A 87 -11.02 1.30 -11.65
N LYS A 88 -11.68 0.29 -12.23
CA LYS A 88 -13.11 0.37 -12.58
C LYS A 88 -14.02 0.61 -11.36
N SER A 89 -13.64 0.06 -10.20
CA SER A 89 -14.33 0.34 -8.95
C SER A 89 -14.11 1.77 -8.47
N CYS A 90 -12.86 2.27 -8.56
CA CYS A 90 -12.53 3.65 -8.22
C CYS A 90 -13.25 4.67 -9.10
N GLU A 91 -13.41 4.41 -10.41
CA GLU A 91 -14.14 5.28 -11.34
C GLU A 91 -15.57 5.54 -10.88
N LYS A 92 -16.27 4.52 -10.38
CA LYS A 92 -17.64 4.65 -9.88
C LYS A 92 -17.80 5.67 -8.76
N ASN A 93 -16.72 5.89 -8.02
CA ASN A 93 -16.66 6.86 -6.92
C ASN A 93 -16.36 8.28 -7.41
N ASN A 94 -16.04 8.46 -8.69
CA ASN A 94 -15.65 9.74 -9.31
C ASN A 94 -14.63 10.51 -8.46
N PRO A 95 -13.40 10.00 -8.29
CA PRO A 95 -12.41 10.58 -7.39
C PRO A 95 -11.89 11.94 -7.89
N ASN A 96 -11.76 12.91 -6.98
CA ASN A 96 -11.04 14.15 -7.26
C ASN A 96 -9.55 13.88 -7.49
N VAL A 97 -8.99 12.99 -6.68
CA VAL A 97 -7.62 12.48 -6.75
C VAL A 97 -7.63 11.03 -6.32
N LEU A 98 -6.96 10.17 -7.09
CA LEU A 98 -6.67 8.80 -6.72
C LEU A 98 -5.17 8.64 -6.44
N VAL A 99 -4.82 8.11 -5.27
CA VAL A 99 -3.44 7.74 -4.93
C VAL A 99 -3.29 6.23 -4.94
N ASN A 100 -2.42 5.73 -5.81
CA ASN A 100 -2.09 4.31 -5.91
C ASN A 100 -0.86 4.02 -5.05
N VAL A 101 -1.04 3.22 -4.02
CA VAL A 101 0.00 2.88 -3.04
C VAL A 101 0.54 1.50 -3.34
N PHE A 102 1.84 1.42 -3.63
CA PHE A 102 2.53 0.13 -3.76
C PHE A 102 2.96 -0.38 -2.39
N TYR A 103 2.23 -1.39 -1.89
CA TYR A 103 2.52 -2.03 -0.62
C TYR A 103 3.55 -3.15 -0.79
N PHE A 104 4.78 -2.76 -1.17
CA PHE A 104 5.92 -3.66 -1.41
C PHE A 104 7.15 -3.17 -0.65
N LEU A 105 7.92 -4.11 -0.14
CA LEU A 105 9.21 -3.79 0.48
C LEU A 105 10.27 -3.39 -0.55
N HIS A 106 10.16 -3.91 -1.77
CA HIS A 106 11.14 -3.70 -2.82
C HIS A 106 10.46 -3.59 -4.19
N GLU A 107 10.96 -2.68 -5.02
CA GLU A 107 10.53 -2.52 -6.40
C GLU A 107 11.37 -3.43 -7.31
N GLY A 108 10.94 -4.70 -7.42
CA GLY A 108 11.56 -5.67 -8.33
C GLY A 108 11.21 -5.40 -9.80
N ALA A 109 11.87 -6.13 -10.72
CA ALA A 109 11.62 -6.02 -12.15
C ALA A 109 10.15 -6.31 -12.51
N HIS A 110 9.53 -7.28 -11.84
CA HIS A 110 8.11 -7.62 -12.05
C HIS A 110 7.20 -6.44 -11.71
N VAL A 111 7.37 -5.79 -10.54
CA VAL A 111 6.54 -4.64 -10.14
C VAL A 111 6.60 -3.52 -11.17
N LYS A 112 7.78 -3.23 -11.73
CA LYS A 112 7.91 -2.22 -12.80
C LYS A 112 7.18 -2.62 -14.06
N THR A 113 7.25 -3.90 -14.42
CA THR A 113 6.54 -4.46 -15.58
C THR A 113 5.03 -4.33 -15.39
N ASP A 114 4.51 -4.73 -14.22
CA ASP A 114 3.08 -4.70 -13.92
C ASP A 114 2.52 -3.27 -13.83
N VAL A 115 3.33 -2.33 -13.30
CA VAL A 115 2.97 -0.90 -13.35
C VAL A 115 2.77 -0.42 -14.79
N ASN A 116 3.71 -0.76 -15.67
CA ASN A 116 3.68 -0.30 -17.05
C ASN A 116 2.64 -1.04 -17.91
N ASN A 117 2.41 -2.32 -17.65
CA ASN A 117 1.53 -3.14 -18.48
C ASN A 117 0.09 -3.13 -18.00
N ASP A 118 -0.15 -2.94 -16.70
CA ASP A 118 -1.49 -3.05 -16.12
C ASP A 118 -1.99 -1.73 -15.55
N LEU A 119 -1.26 -1.11 -14.60
CA LEU A 119 -1.75 0.08 -13.90
C LEU A 119 -1.84 1.31 -14.82
N ILE A 120 -0.78 1.62 -15.57
CA ILE A 120 -0.77 2.79 -16.45
C ILE A 120 -1.83 2.65 -17.54
N PRO A 121 -1.92 1.54 -18.30
CA PRO A 121 -2.97 1.37 -19.29
C PRO A 121 -4.39 1.36 -18.72
N ALA A 122 -4.60 0.84 -17.51
CA ALA A 122 -5.89 0.88 -16.85
C ALA A 122 -6.29 2.33 -16.50
N LEU A 123 -5.36 3.12 -16.00
CA LEU A 123 -5.56 4.53 -15.70
C LEU A 123 -5.81 5.37 -16.96
N GLU A 124 -5.06 5.14 -18.03
CA GLU A 124 -5.23 5.84 -19.32
C GLU A 124 -6.61 5.60 -19.96
N LYS A 125 -7.16 4.40 -19.77
CA LYS A 125 -8.52 4.04 -20.25
C LYS A 125 -9.62 4.50 -19.31
N SER A 126 -9.27 4.96 -18.11
CA SER A 126 -10.23 5.37 -17.09
C SER A 126 -10.69 6.82 -17.27
N THR A 127 -11.77 7.18 -16.60
CA THR A 127 -12.26 8.58 -16.51
C THR A 127 -11.60 9.36 -15.39
N ILE A 128 -10.66 8.75 -14.65
CA ILE A 128 -9.97 9.35 -13.48
C ILE A 128 -8.95 10.38 -13.97
N LYS A 129 -9.23 11.66 -13.72
CA LYS A 129 -8.44 12.78 -14.25
C LYS A 129 -7.10 13.00 -13.55
N LYS A 130 -7.03 12.70 -12.24
CA LYS A 130 -5.85 12.92 -11.42
C LYS A 130 -5.53 11.64 -10.64
N SER A 131 -4.46 10.98 -11.04
CA SER A 131 -3.97 9.79 -10.40
C SER A 131 -2.47 9.89 -10.16
N TYR A 132 -2.03 9.47 -8.97
CA TYR A 132 -0.63 9.51 -8.57
C TYR A 132 -0.21 8.17 -8.03
N ILE A 133 1.08 7.85 -8.21
CA ILE A 133 1.69 6.60 -7.77
C ILE A 133 2.71 6.93 -6.68
N THR A 134 2.63 6.25 -5.54
CA THR A 134 3.63 6.40 -4.47
C THR A 134 4.89 5.61 -4.77
N LYS A 135 5.97 5.94 -4.06
CA LYS A 135 7.07 4.96 -3.90
C LYS A 135 6.55 3.75 -3.12
N HIS A 136 7.20 2.60 -3.30
CA HIS A 136 6.97 1.43 -2.45
C HIS A 136 7.25 1.75 -0.97
N ILE A 137 6.77 0.93 -0.04
CA ILE A 137 6.97 1.16 1.40
C ILE A 137 8.44 1.02 1.82
N GLY A 138 9.19 0.13 1.16
CA GLY A 138 10.65 0.04 1.09
C GLY A 138 11.42 0.18 2.39
N THR A 139 12.65 0.61 2.25
CA THR A 139 13.55 0.95 3.36
C THR A 139 13.17 2.32 3.91
N ASP A 140 12.27 2.35 4.87
CA ASP A 140 11.90 3.52 5.66
C ASP A 140 12.55 3.40 7.04
N GLN A 141 12.93 4.52 7.67
CA GLN A 141 13.51 4.48 9.01
C GLN A 141 12.54 3.80 10.00
N LYS A 142 11.24 4.08 9.89
CA LYS A 142 10.22 3.42 10.71
C LYS A 142 10.16 1.90 10.52
N MET A 143 10.52 1.40 9.34
CA MET A 143 10.63 -0.04 9.11
C MET A 143 11.83 -0.63 9.84
N ILE A 144 12.96 0.08 9.86
CA ILE A 144 14.15 -0.32 10.60
C ILE A 144 13.83 -0.35 12.10
N ASP A 145 13.18 0.71 12.60
CA ASP A 145 12.77 0.80 14.00
C ASP A 145 11.84 -0.36 14.40
N LEU A 146 10.90 -0.74 13.53
CA LEU A 146 10.05 -1.90 13.75
C LEU A 146 10.82 -3.23 13.77
N ILE A 147 11.82 -3.40 12.93
CA ILE A 147 12.68 -4.59 12.94
C ILE A 147 13.45 -4.67 14.26
N LEU A 148 13.99 -3.56 14.73
CA LEU A 148 14.69 -3.50 16.03
C LEU A 148 13.74 -3.81 17.19
N GLU A 149 12.55 -3.22 17.20
CA GLU A 149 11.50 -3.53 18.20
C GLU A 149 11.21 -5.03 18.27
N ARG A 150 11.07 -5.69 17.09
CA ARG A 150 10.84 -7.14 17.01
C ARG A 150 12.01 -7.96 17.53
N ALA A 151 13.25 -7.51 17.31
CA ALA A 151 14.43 -8.17 17.83
C ALA A 151 14.50 -8.05 19.37
N GLU A 152 14.29 -6.86 19.90
CA GLU A 152 14.27 -6.60 21.34
C GLU A 152 13.16 -7.37 22.08
N GLU A 153 11.95 -7.50 21.49
CA GLU A 153 10.84 -8.30 22.06
C GLU A 153 11.29 -9.74 22.35
N VAL A 154 12.08 -10.34 21.47
CA VAL A 154 12.54 -11.73 21.60
C VAL A 154 13.71 -11.86 22.53
N GLU A 155 14.63 -10.90 22.54
CA GLU A 155 15.78 -10.89 23.47
C GLU A 155 15.31 -10.76 24.92
N ASN A 156 14.35 -9.87 25.18
CA ASN A 156 13.80 -9.64 26.52
C ASN A 156 12.89 -10.77 27.04
N ALA A 157 12.36 -11.62 26.14
CA ALA A 157 11.50 -12.74 26.47
C ALA A 157 12.26 -14.05 26.82
N ASN A 158 13.61 -14.07 26.68
CA ASN A 158 14.49 -15.22 26.89
C ASN A 158 15.53 -14.99 27.98
#